data_e924cd505b8d484063442b39518cefef
#
_entry.id   e924cd505b8d484063442b39518cefef
#
_cell.length_a   1.000
_cell.length_b   1.000
_cell.length_c   1.000
_cell.angle_alpha   90.00
_cell.angle_beta   90.00
_cell.angle_gamma   90.00
#
_symmetry.space_group_name_H-M   'P 1'
#
loop_
_entity.id
_entity.type
_entity.pdbx_description
1 polymer ?
#
loop_
_entity_poly.entity_id
_entity_poly.type
_entity_poly.pdbx_seq_one_letter_code
_entity_poly.pdbx_strand_id
1 'polypeptide(L)'
;MNIDKIVDAVKQGVALAGGVPIVFPAIAVCDGIAMGHEGMKYSLVTRELIADSTEAMAKAHAFDALVMVPNCDKNVPGMLMAAARINVPTVFVSGGPMLAGHVKGKKTSLSSMFEAVGAYTANKITAEELAEFENKACPSCGSCSGMYTANSMNLSLIHI
;
A
#
# COMPACT_ATOMS: atom_id res chain seq x y z
N MET A 1 8.32 -4.29 4.32
CA MET A 1 7.57 -3.01 4.52
C MET A 1 7.54 -2.71 6.01
N ASN A 2 7.46 -1.44 6.43
CA ASN A 2 7.44 -1.07 7.86
C ASN A 2 6.04 -1.13 8.51
N ILE A 3 5.10 -1.82 7.89
CA ILE A 3 3.71 -1.89 8.40
C ILE A 3 3.64 -2.53 9.78
N ASP A 4 4.43 -3.54 10.03
CA ASP A 4 4.59 -4.20 11.32
C ASP A 4 4.90 -3.22 12.46
N LYS A 5 5.86 -2.32 12.24
CA LYS A 5 6.22 -1.27 13.22
C LYS A 5 5.10 -0.27 13.46
N ILE A 6 4.36 0.09 12.39
CA ILE A 6 3.21 0.98 12.51
C ILE A 6 2.10 0.28 13.31
N VAL A 7 1.83 -0.99 13.02
CA VAL A 7 0.84 -1.78 13.76
C VAL A 7 1.22 -1.90 15.24
N ASP A 8 2.49 -2.12 15.56
CA ASP A 8 2.94 -2.17 16.95
C ASP A 8 2.76 -0.83 17.67
N ALA A 9 3.04 0.29 17.01
CA ALA A 9 2.76 1.62 17.57
C ALA A 9 1.26 1.86 17.77
N VAL A 10 0.42 1.44 16.84
CA VAL A 10 -1.05 1.51 16.95
C VAL A 10 -1.53 0.68 18.16
N LYS A 11 -1.04 -0.56 18.32
CA LYS A 11 -1.37 -1.41 19.48
C LYS A 11 -1.05 -0.73 20.80
N GLN A 12 0.14 -0.12 20.88
CA GLN A 12 0.55 0.63 22.08
C GLN A 12 -0.39 1.81 22.33
N GLY A 13 -0.73 2.59 21.30
CA GLY A 13 -1.65 3.73 21.41
C GLY A 13 -3.04 3.31 21.90
N VAL A 14 -3.58 2.23 21.35
CA VAL A 14 -4.88 1.67 21.78
C VAL A 14 -4.84 1.22 23.25
N ALA A 15 -3.78 0.51 23.65
CA ALA A 15 -3.61 0.05 25.03
C ALA A 15 -3.45 1.22 26.01
N LEU A 16 -2.70 2.25 25.67
CA LEU A 16 -2.55 3.47 26.49
C LEU A 16 -3.87 4.23 26.66
N ALA A 17 -4.75 4.17 25.68
CA ALA A 17 -6.10 4.73 25.75
C ALA A 17 -7.10 3.84 26.52
N GLY A 18 -6.66 2.71 27.07
CA GLY A 18 -7.50 1.77 27.84
C GLY A 18 -8.26 0.75 26.97
N GLY A 19 -7.97 0.69 25.67
CA GLY A 19 -8.56 -0.29 24.78
C GLY A 19 -7.77 -1.61 24.72
N VAL A 20 -8.40 -2.64 24.15
CA VAL A 20 -7.77 -3.95 23.89
C VAL A 20 -7.53 -4.10 22.39
N PRO A 21 -6.28 -4.02 21.91
CA PRO A 21 -5.98 -4.12 20.49
C PRO A 21 -6.03 -5.58 20.03
N ILE A 22 -6.88 -5.87 19.04
CA ILE A 22 -6.93 -7.15 18.34
C ILE A 22 -6.49 -6.91 16.90
N VAL A 23 -5.45 -7.61 16.46
CA VAL A 23 -4.88 -7.46 15.11
C VAL A 23 -5.34 -8.61 14.22
N PHE A 24 -5.85 -8.29 13.05
CA PHE A 24 -6.10 -9.24 11.98
C PHE A 24 -5.58 -8.68 10.64
N PRO A 25 -5.07 -9.54 9.75
CA PRO A 25 -4.52 -9.09 8.49
C PRO A 25 -5.61 -8.86 7.45
N ALA A 26 -5.37 -7.90 6.56
CA ALA A 26 -6.02 -7.83 5.26
C ALA A 26 -5.02 -8.25 4.18
N ILE A 27 -5.50 -8.93 3.14
CA ILE A 27 -4.69 -9.30 1.99
C ILE A 27 -4.29 -8.06 1.18
N ALA A 28 -3.21 -8.16 0.41
CA ALA A 28 -2.84 -7.14 -0.56
C ALA A 28 -2.09 -7.77 -1.73
N VAL A 29 -2.56 -7.54 -2.94
CA VAL A 29 -1.79 -7.81 -4.16
C VAL A 29 -1.03 -6.55 -4.52
N CYS A 30 0.28 -6.67 -4.70
CA CYS A 30 1.10 -5.57 -5.17
C CYS A 30 1.01 -5.49 -6.70
N ASP A 31 0.39 -4.44 -7.20
CA ASP A 31 0.24 -4.21 -8.65
C ASP A 31 1.59 -4.16 -9.37
N GLY A 32 2.61 -3.56 -8.75
CA GLY A 32 3.95 -3.49 -9.31
C GLY A 32 4.62 -4.85 -9.49
N ILE A 33 4.37 -5.81 -8.58
CA ILE A 33 4.88 -7.18 -8.69
C ILE A 33 4.04 -7.99 -9.69
N ALA A 34 2.73 -7.78 -9.70
CA ALA A 34 1.81 -8.52 -10.56
C ALA A 34 1.77 -8.02 -12.01
N MET A 35 2.31 -6.84 -12.28
CA MET A 35 2.28 -6.20 -13.60
C MET A 35 3.06 -7.02 -14.63
N GLY A 36 2.48 -7.16 -15.84
CA GLY A 36 3.12 -7.87 -16.95
C GLY A 36 2.91 -9.39 -16.96
N HIS A 37 2.17 -9.96 -16.01
CA HIS A 37 1.84 -11.39 -16.00
C HIS A 37 0.39 -11.66 -15.54
N GLU A 38 -0.03 -12.93 -15.53
CA GLU A 38 -1.39 -13.38 -15.17
C GLU A 38 -1.87 -12.88 -13.80
N GLY A 39 -0.97 -12.66 -12.86
CA GLY A 39 -1.30 -12.19 -11.50
C GLY A 39 -2.02 -10.85 -11.48
N MET A 40 -1.84 -10.00 -12.49
CA MET A 40 -2.51 -8.69 -12.54
C MET A 40 -4.03 -8.80 -12.65
N LYS A 41 -4.57 -9.91 -13.16
CA LYS A 41 -6.01 -10.17 -13.22
C LYS A 41 -6.66 -10.27 -11.83
N TYR A 42 -5.87 -10.60 -10.81
CA TYR A 42 -6.33 -10.76 -9.43
C TYR A 42 -6.26 -9.45 -8.62
N SER A 43 -5.54 -8.45 -9.09
CA SER A 43 -5.34 -7.20 -8.34
C SER A 43 -6.66 -6.51 -8.01
N LEU A 44 -7.48 -6.20 -9.00
CA LEU A 44 -8.74 -5.48 -8.80
C LEU A 44 -9.74 -6.25 -7.95
N VAL A 45 -9.82 -7.56 -8.13
CA VAL A 45 -10.73 -8.44 -7.38
C VAL A 45 -10.45 -8.40 -5.88
N THR A 46 -9.20 -8.20 -5.48
CA THR A 46 -8.84 -8.15 -4.05
C THR A 46 -9.44 -6.97 -3.32
N ARG A 47 -9.82 -5.90 -3.99
CA ARG A 47 -10.51 -4.76 -3.37
C ARG A 47 -11.81 -5.20 -2.68
N GLU A 48 -12.65 -5.97 -3.38
CA GLU A 48 -13.91 -6.49 -2.84
C GLU A 48 -13.65 -7.54 -1.74
N LEU A 49 -12.70 -8.45 -1.96
CA LEU A 49 -12.32 -9.45 -0.96
C LEU A 49 -11.80 -8.83 0.33
N ILE A 50 -11.05 -7.74 0.24
CA ILE A 50 -10.58 -6.98 1.41
C ILE A 50 -11.77 -6.36 2.14
N ALA A 51 -12.70 -5.73 1.42
CA ALA A 51 -13.87 -5.14 2.00
C ALA A 51 -14.74 -6.19 2.71
N ASP A 52 -15.05 -7.29 2.05
CA ASP A 52 -15.90 -8.36 2.56
C ASP A 52 -15.26 -9.07 3.75
N SER A 53 -13.98 -9.43 3.67
CA SER A 53 -13.29 -10.11 4.77
C SER A 53 -13.12 -9.21 6.00
N THR A 54 -12.83 -7.93 5.80
CA THR A 54 -12.71 -6.95 6.89
C THR A 54 -14.06 -6.73 7.56
N GLU A 55 -15.14 -6.59 6.79
CA GLU A 55 -16.49 -6.48 7.31
C GLU A 55 -16.89 -7.72 8.12
N ALA A 56 -16.64 -8.91 7.56
CA ALA A 56 -16.96 -10.16 8.22
C ALA A 56 -16.24 -10.29 9.58
N MET A 57 -14.93 -9.99 9.62
CA MET A 57 -14.15 -10.03 10.85
C MET A 57 -14.66 -9.03 11.89
N ALA A 58 -14.87 -7.78 11.50
CA ALA A 58 -15.28 -6.73 12.42
C ALA A 58 -16.67 -6.99 13.00
N LYS A 59 -17.62 -7.45 12.19
CA LYS A 59 -18.98 -7.77 12.66
C LYS A 59 -19.04 -9.06 13.46
N ALA A 60 -18.32 -10.10 13.07
CA ALA A 60 -18.31 -11.38 13.79
C ALA A 60 -17.72 -11.25 15.20
N HIS A 61 -16.72 -10.40 15.36
CA HIS A 61 -16.08 -10.15 16.66
C HIS A 61 -16.62 -8.91 17.39
N ALA A 62 -17.60 -8.24 16.84
CA ALA A 62 -18.29 -7.07 17.42
C ALA A 62 -17.29 -5.99 17.91
N PHE A 63 -16.34 -5.61 17.06
CA PHE A 63 -15.37 -4.57 17.44
C PHE A 63 -16.04 -3.21 17.61
N ASP A 64 -15.66 -2.49 18.65
CA ASP A 64 -16.19 -1.16 18.98
C ASP A 64 -15.66 -0.05 18.07
N ALA A 65 -14.41 -0.22 17.59
CA ALA A 65 -13.74 0.75 16.73
C ALA A 65 -12.67 0.04 15.88
N LEU A 66 -12.21 0.70 14.81
CA LEU A 66 -11.21 0.16 13.92
C LEU A 66 -10.05 1.16 13.70
N VAL A 67 -8.83 0.65 13.69
CA VAL A 67 -7.68 1.36 13.14
C VAL A 67 -7.18 0.59 11.92
N MET A 68 -7.31 1.19 10.76
CA MET A 68 -6.94 0.58 9.49
C MET A 68 -5.59 1.12 9.01
N VAL A 69 -4.66 0.22 8.65
CA VAL A 69 -3.30 0.58 8.22
C VAL A 69 -3.06 0.11 6.78
N PRO A 70 -3.70 0.74 5.79
CA PRO A 70 -3.52 0.39 4.39
C PRO A 70 -2.28 1.05 3.80
N ASN A 71 -1.69 0.43 2.77
CA ASN A 71 -0.57 1.03 2.05
C ASN A 71 -0.39 0.54 0.60
N CYS A 72 -1.43 0.02 -0.03
CA CYS A 72 -1.35 -0.46 -1.40
C CYS A 72 -2.63 -0.13 -2.18
N ASP A 73 -2.57 -0.23 -3.51
CA ASP A 73 -3.60 0.26 -4.44
C ASP A 73 -5.01 -0.28 -4.21
N LYS A 74 -5.13 -1.52 -3.76
CA LYS A 74 -6.44 -2.15 -3.58
C LYS A 74 -6.86 -2.25 -2.11
N ASN A 75 -5.90 -2.26 -1.17
CA ASN A 75 -6.29 -2.32 0.24
C ASN A 75 -6.74 -0.95 0.79
N VAL A 76 -6.23 0.17 0.27
CA VAL A 76 -6.75 1.50 0.67
C VAL A 76 -8.24 1.62 0.35
N PRO A 77 -8.70 1.45 -0.91
CA PRO A 77 -10.12 1.53 -1.21
C PRO A 77 -10.94 0.38 -0.60
N GLY A 78 -10.39 -0.84 -0.54
CA GLY A 78 -11.07 -1.98 0.08
C GLY A 78 -11.38 -1.76 1.55
N MET A 79 -10.43 -1.28 2.32
CA MET A 79 -10.63 -0.94 3.74
C MET A 79 -11.59 0.24 3.93
N LEU A 80 -11.54 1.24 3.03
CA LEU A 80 -12.48 2.36 3.07
C LEU A 80 -13.92 1.90 2.81
N MET A 81 -14.11 1.00 1.85
CA MET A 81 -15.42 0.36 1.61
C MET A 81 -15.89 -0.41 2.84
N ALA A 82 -15.02 -1.19 3.47
CA ALA A 82 -15.34 -1.89 4.72
C ALA A 82 -15.75 -0.92 5.83
N ALA A 83 -14.98 0.14 6.05
CA ALA A 83 -15.30 1.16 7.05
C ALA A 83 -16.70 1.74 6.87
N ALA A 84 -17.06 2.09 5.63
CA ALA A 84 -18.37 2.61 5.28
C ALA A 84 -19.52 1.60 5.53
N ARG A 85 -19.27 0.30 5.30
CA ARG A 85 -20.25 -0.78 5.52
C ARG A 85 -20.41 -1.14 7.00
N ILE A 86 -19.31 -1.12 7.76
CA ILE A 86 -19.29 -1.48 9.18
C ILE A 86 -19.90 -0.35 10.02
N ASN A 87 -19.61 0.90 9.68
CA ASN A 87 -20.10 2.11 10.30
C ASN A 87 -19.85 2.19 11.82
N VAL A 88 -18.62 1.88 12.23
CA VAL A 88 -18.11 2.14 13.59
C VAL A 88 -17.01 3.21 13.53
N PRO A 89 -16.66 3.85 14.64
CA PRO A 89 -15.54 4.78 14.68
C PRO A 89 -14.28 4.16 14.05
N THR A 90 -13.74 4.80 13.03
CA THR A 90 -12.63 4.26 12.26
C THR A 90 -11.57 5.33 12.00
N VAL A 91 -10.31 4.97 12.22
CA VAL A 91 -9.16 5.82 11.90
C VAL A 91 -8.30 5.13 10.85
N PHE A 92 -7.88 5.88 9.84
CA PHE A 92 -6.92 5.41 8.84
C PHE A 92 -5.52 5.93 9.17
N VAL A 93 -4.55 5.02 9.19
CA VAL A 93 -3.13 5.33 9.37
C VAL A 93 -2.40 4.92 8.09
N SER A 94 -1.99 5.90 7.29
CA SER A 94 -1.21 5.62 6.08
C SER A 94 0.17 5.10 6.43
N GLY A 95 0.63 4.07 5.73
CA GLY A 95 2.01 3.59 5.82
C GLY A 95 3.04 4.52 5.19
N GLY A 96 2.61 5.60 4.55
CA GLY A 96 3.45 6.57 3.86
C GLY A 96 3.99 6.11 2.50
N PRO A 97 4.43 7.03 1.64
CA PRO A 97 5.00 6.72 0.34
C PRO A 97 6.49 6.36 0.44
N MET A 98 6.98 5.58 -0.51
CA MET A 98 8.41 5.43 -0.77
C MET A 98 9.03 6.77 -1.16
N LEU A 99 10.29 7.00 -0.78
CA LEU A 99 11.08 8.10 -1.29
C LEU A 99 11.47 7.83 -2.75
N ALA A 100 11.53 8.87 -3.54
CA ALA A 100 12.12 8.80 -4.86
C ALA A 100 13.64 8.67 -4.75
N GLY A 101 14.23 7.84 -5.62
CA GLY A 101 15.66 7.66 -5.71
C GLY A 101 16.33 8.63 -6.68
N HIS A 102 17.61 8.39 -6.94
CA HIS A 102 18.38 9.15 -7.92
C HIS A 102 19.25 8.20 -8.75
N VAL A 103 19.12 8.27 -10.06
CA VAL A 103 19.96 7.56 -11.03
C VAL A 103 20.61 8.57 -11.94
N LYS A 104 21.93 8.51 -12.09
CA LYS A 104 22.71 9.48 -12.88
C LYS A 104 22.38 10.95 -12.57
N GLY A 105 22.18 11.28 -11.27
CA GLY A 105 21.86 12.63 -10.82
C GLY A 105 20.42 13.10 -11.09
N LYS A 106 19.57 12.29 -11.70
CA LYS A 106 18.17 12.58 -11.94
C LYS A 106 17.29 11.89 -10.91
N LYS A 107 16.27 12.59 -10.41
CA LYS A 107 15.26 12.02 -9.52
C LYS A 107 14.45 10.96 -10.28
N THR A 108 14.29 9.79 -9.66
CA THR A 108 13.62 8.63 -10.24
C THR A 108 12.54 8.10 -9.32
N SER A 109 11.56 7.45 -9.91
CA SER A 109 10.44 6.83 -9.21
C SER A 109 10.12 5.46 -9.81
N LEU A 110 9.06 4.82 -9.34
CA LEU A 110 8.58 3.58 -9.94
C LEU A 110 8.24 3.74 -11.44
N SER A 111 7.68 4.89 -11.84
CA SER A 111 7.41 5.17 -13.26
C SER A 111 8.70 5.17 -14.10
N SER A 112 9.77 5.76 -13.57
CA SER A 112 11.08 5.75 -14.23
C SER A 112 11.66 4.34 -14.37
N MET A 113 11.32 3.42 -13.45
CA MET A 113 11.71 2.01 -13.55
C MET A 113 11.01 1.32 -14.72
N PHE A 114 9.71 1.56 -14.93
CA PHE A 114 8.98 1.04 -16.08
C PHE A 114 9.53 1.58 -17.41
N GLU A 115 9.87 2.86 -17.46
CA GLU A 115 10.52 3.47 -18.62
C GLU A 115 11.90 2.84 -18.89
N ALA A 116 12.68 2.55 -17.84
CA ALA A 116 13.97 1.88 -17.97
C ALA A 116 13.84 0.46 -18.52
N VAL A 117 12.86 -0.32 -18.05
CA VAL A 117 12.56 -1.66 -18.59
C VAL A 117 12.20 -1.57 -20.08
N GLY A 118 11.34 -0.63 -20.45
CA GLY A 118 10.99 -0.39 -21.85
C GLY A 118 12.19 0.03 -22.71
N ALA A 119 13.08 0.87 -22.18
CA ALA A 119 14.31 1.28 -22.87
C ALA A 119 15.29 0.12 -23.04
N TYR A 120 15.42 -0.75 -22.03
CA TYR A 120 16.23 -1.97 -22.13
C TYR A 120 15.70 -2.92 -23.21
N THR A 121 14.38 -3.19 -23.21
CA THR A 121 13.74 -4.03 -24.23
C THR A 121 13.93 -3.48 -25.64
N ALA A 122 13.99 -2.15 -25.78
CA ALA A 122 14.28 -1.46 -27.05
C ALA A 122 15.78 -1.32 -27.37
N ASN A 123 16.66 -1.96 -26.60
CA ASN A 123 18.14 -1.88 -26.73
C ASN A 123 18.69 -0.44 -26.67
N LYS A 124 18.06 0.45 -25.90
CA LYS A 124 18.50 1.85 -25.71
C LYS A 124 19.38 2.05 -24.47
N ILE A 125 19.34 1.12 -23.54
CA ILE A 125 20.21 1.09 -22.36
C ILE A 125 20.78 -0.32 -22.18
N THR A 126 21.89 -0.43 -21.43
CA THR A 126 22.55 -1.71 -21.14
C THR A 126 21.92 -2.41 -19.93
N ALA A 127 22.29 -3.68 -19.72
CA ALA A 127 21.86 -4.43 -18.54
C ALA A 127 22.40 -3.81 -17.24
N GLU A 128 23.61 -3.27 -17.25
CA GLU A 128 24.23 -2.58 -16.11
C GLU A 128 23.48 -1.30 -15.75
N GLU A 129 23.04 -0.54 -16.78
CA GLU A 129 22.23 0.65 -16.56
C GLU A 129 20.85 0.29 -15.99
N LEU A 130 20.22 -0.78 -16.47
CA LEU A 130 18.96 -1.27 -15.88
C LEU A 130 19.14 -1.67 -14.42
N ALA A 131 20.20 -2.42 -14.11
CA ALA A 131 20.52 -2.82 -12.73
C ALA A 131 20.77 -1.62 -11.81
N GLU A 132 21.32 -0.51 -12.34
CA GLU A 132 21.44 0.73 -11.56
C GLU A 132 20.06 1.31 -11.19
N PHE A 133 19.09 1.30 -12.12
CA PHE A 133 17.71 1.70 -11.83
C PHE A 133 17.05 0.80 -10.77
N GLU A 134 17.19 -0.53 -10.90
CA GLU A 134 16.65 -1.51 -9.94
C GLU A 134 17.14 -1.25 -8.52
N ASN A 135 18.41 -0.92 -8.36
CA ASN A 135 19.01 -0.71 -7.05
C ASN A 135 18.72 0.68 -6.45
N LYS A 136 18.46 1.69 -7.26
CA LYS A 136 18.44 3.09 -6.81
C LYS A 136 17.11 3.82 -6.98
N ALA A 137 16.18 3.33 -7.80
CA ALA A 137 14.95 4.07 -8.13
C ALA A 137 14.00 4.22 -6.95
N CYS A 138 13.91 3.21 -6.08
CA CYS A 138 12.98 3.18 -4.94
C CYS A 138 13.71 2.77 -3.65
N PRO A 139 14.51 3.66 -3.02
CA PRO A 139 15.46 3.29 -1.98
C PRO A 139 14.84 3.06 -0.59
N SER A 140 13.56 3.33 -0.39
CA SER A 140 12.90 3.22 0.90
C SER A 140 11.65 2.35 0.84
N CYS A 141 11.07 2.04 2.01
CA CYS A 141 9.80 1.33 2.12
C CYS A 141 8.62 2.31 2.14
N GLY A 142 7.44 1.81 1.78
CA GLY A 142 6.20 2.58 1.71
C GLY A 142 5.34 2.14 0.53
N SER A 143 4.26 2.86 0.24
CA SER A 143 3.54 2.72 -1.03
C SER A 143 4.42 3.20 -2.19
N CYS A 144 4.16 2.71 -3.41
CA CYS A 144 4.96 3.05 -4.58
C CYS A 144 5.15 4.57 -4.72
N SER A 145 6.35 5.00 -5.14
CA SER A 145 6.72 6.43 -5.23
C SER A 145 5.97 7.21 -6.32
N GLY A 146 5.15 6.54 -7.13
CA GLY A 146 4.25 7.19 -8.08
C GLY A 146 2.95 7.66 -7.41
N MET A 147 2.25 8.60 -8.03
CA MET A 147 0.93 9.06 -7.59
C MET A 147 -0.16 8.13 -8.15
N TYR A 148 -0.10 6.85 -7.77
CA TYR A 148 -1.13 5.85 -8.06
C TYR A 148 -2.22 5.84 -6.98
N THR A 149 -3.13 4.87 -7.01
CA THR A 149 -4.31 4.83 -6.14
C THR A 149 -3.95 4.93 -4.66
N ALA A 150 -2.93 4.21 -4.19
CA ALA A 150 -2.54 4.23 -2.79
C ALA A 150 -2.18 5.64 -2.30
N ASN A 151 -1.29 6.35 -3.00
CA ASN A 151 -0.88 7.69 -2.60
C ASN A 151 -1.99 8.72 -2.79
N SER A 152 -2.75 8.65 -3.88
CA SER A 152 -3.86 9.55 -4.14
C SER A 152 -4.94 9.43 -3.07
N MET A 153 -5.33 8.21 -2.70
CA MET A 153 -6.37 7.99 -1.69
C MET A 153 -5.87 8.26 -0.27
N ASN A 154 -4.63 7.90 0.06
CA ASN A 154 -4.04 8.25 1.35
C ASN A 154 -3.98 9.77 1.53
N LEU A 155 -3.65 10.53 0.50
CA LEU A 155 -3.69 11.99 0.54
C LEU A 155 -5.11 12.52 0.73
N SER A 156 -6.09 11.94 0.05
CA SER A 156 -7.51 12.32 0.21
C SER A 156 -8.02 12.07 1.63
N LEU A 157 -7.63 10.95 2.23
CA LEU A 157 -8.07 10.55 3.58
C LEU A 157 -7.59 11.49 4.70
N ILE A 158 -6.50 12.23 4.52
CA ILE A 158 -6.06 13.22 5.51
C ILE A 158 -6.96 14.47 5.54
N HIS A 159 -7.84 14.62 4.55
CA HIS A 159 -8.77 15.75 4.43
C HIS A 159 -10.23 15.37 4.66
N ILE A 160 -10.52 14.11 4.95
CA ILE A 160 -11.85 13.60 5.25
C ILE A 160 -11.99 13.34 6.74
#